data_2367dc5b2d18522efa1b9faea73da676
#
_entry.id   2367dc5b2d18522efa1b9faea73da676
#
_cell.length_a   1.000
_cell.length_b   1.000
_cell.length_c   1.000
_cell.angle_alpha   90.00
_cell.angle_beta   90.00
_cell.angle_gamma   90.00
#
_symmetry.space_group_name_H-M   'P 1'
#
loop_
_entity.id
_entity.type
_entity.pdbx_description
1 polymer ?
#
loop_
_entity_poly.entity_id
_entity_poly.type
_entity_poly.pdbx_seq_one_letter_code
_entity_poly.pdbx_strand_id
1 'polypeptide(L)'
;MLKGERVITDLTFLNNEQLTEYDEGRGLIYDIYCCTDTGEKIIVEMQNKSQLHFKERALYYLSNAIVQQGEKGNEWRFNIKAVYGVFFMNFLFGNTVKLRTDVIFADRDTGELFTDRMQRKRKVLKKRVCL
;
A
#
# COMPACT_ATOMS: atom_id res chain seq x y z
N MET A 1 6.85 -5.33 -12.13
CA MET A 1 5.99 -4.65 -11.17
C MET A 1 6.37 -3.18 -11.01
N LEU A 2 7.56 -2.83 -10.64
CA LEU A 2 8.09 -1.45 -10.66
C LEU A 2 9.04 -1.22 -11.85
N LYS A 3 8.80 -1.88 -12.96
CA LYS A 3 9.71 -1.89 -14.13
C LYS A 3 9.92 -0.49 -14.68
N GLY A 4 11.16 -0.02 -14.64
CA GLY A 4 11.58 1.28 -15.19
C GLY A 4 11.41 2.48 -14.23
N GLU A 5 10.81 2.29 -13.03
CA GLU A 5 10.58 3.39 -12.09
C GLU A 5 11.62 3.44 -10.96
N ARG A 6 12.05 2.27 -10.49
CA ARG A 6 13.02 2.14 -9.40
C ARG A 6 13.56 0.71 -9.31
N VAL A 7 14.81 0.61 -8.90
CA VAL A 7 15.41 -0.66 -8.48
C VAL A 7 15.33 -0.73 -6.96
N ILE A 8 14.69 -1.76 -6.44
CA ILE A 8 14.75 -2.11 -5.02
C ILE A 8 16.04 -2.90 -4.84
N THR A 9 16.93 -2.41 -4.00
CA THR A 9 18.26 -3.01 -3.77
C THR A 9 18.25 -3.93 -2.57
N ASP A 10 17.37 -3.68 -1.61
CA ASP A 10 17.25 -4.50 -0.41
C ASP A 10 15.82 -4.50 0.13
N LEU A 11 15.44 -5.60 0.80
CA LEU A 11 14.17 -5.77 1.47
C LEU A 11 14.38 -6.37 2.86
N THR A 12 13.87 -5.69 3.87
CA THR A 12 13.79 -6.19 5.23
C THR A 12 12.38 -6.69 5.52
N PHE A 13 12.23 -7.96 5.90
CA PHE A 13 10.95 -8.49 6.36
C PHE A 13 10.60 -7.92 7.73
N LEU A 14 9.36 -7.50 7.89
CA LEU A 14 8.80 -6.97 9.11
C LEU A 14 7.88 -8.01 9.76
N ASN A 15 7.53 -7.79 11.04
CA ASN A 15 6.50 -8.59 11.66
C ASN A 15 5.19 -8.45 10.88
N ASN A 16 4.64 -9.56 10.44
CA ASN A 16 3.39 -9.60 9.69
C ASN A 16 2.15 -9.49 10.60
N GLU A 17 2.28 -9.75 11.89
CA GLU A 17 1.23 -9.51 12.88
C GLU A 17 1.30 -8.05 13.34
N GLN A 18 0.22 -7.32 13.11
CA GLN A 18 0.11 -5.93 13.47
C GLN A 18 -0.92 -5.77 14.59
N LEU A 19 -0.46 -5.28 15.73
CA LEU A 19 -1.34 -4.90 16.82
C LEU A 19 -2.06 -3.61 16.46
N THR A 20 -3.36 -3.57 16.64
CA THR A 20 -4.12 -2.32 16.57
C THR A 20 -4.02 -1.61 17.92
N GLU A 21 -3.92 -0.27 17.91
CA GLU A 21 -3.83 0.53 19.16
C GLU A 21 -5.07 0.41 20.07
N TYR A 22 -6.13 -0.21 19.59
CA TYR A 22 -7.35 -0.43 20.35
C TYR A 22 -7.36 -1.85 20.89
N ASP A 23 -7.45 -2.00 22.20
CA ASP A 23 -7.45 -3.28 22.94
C ASP A 23 -8.51 -4.29 22.44
N GLU A 24 -9.57 -3.81 21.78
CA GLU A 24 -10.61 -4.61 21.14
C GLU A 24 -10.47 -4.67 19.61
N GLY A 25 -9.38 -4.12 19.07
CA GLY A 25 -9.15 -4.04 17.63
C GLY A 25 -8.87 -5.44 17.04
N ARG A 26 -9.43 -5.68 15.86
CA ARG A 26 -9.11 -6.88 15.09
C ARG A 26 -7.64 -6.85 14.68
N GLY A 27 -6.82 -7.73 15.23
CA GLY A 27 -5.44 -7.90 14.82
C GLY A 27 -5.34 -8.08 13.29
N LEU A 28 -4.36 -7.46 12.69
CA LEU A 28 -4.07 -7.56 11.27
C LEU A 28 -2.90 -8.53 11.08
N ILE A 29 -3.09 -9.51 10.20
CA ILE A 29 -2.03 -10.41 9.79
C ILE A 29 -1.88 -10.24 8.28
N TYR A 30 -0.69 -9.85 7.86
CA TYR A 30 -0.32 -9.79 6.45
C TYR A 30 0.34 -11.10 6.03
N ASP A 31 0.16 -11.53 4.78
CA ASP A 31 0.89 -12.70 4.28
C ASP A 31 2.39 -12.39 4.20
N ILE A 32 2.76 -11.22 3.66
CA ILE A 32 4.11 -10.70 3.66
C ILE A 32 4.09 -9.20 3.94
N TYR A 33 4.93 -8.76 4.86
CA TYR A 33 5.16 -7.34 5.14
C TYR A 33 6.65 -7.05 5.13
N CYS A 34 7.07 -6.09 4.32
CA CYS A 34 8.48 -5.73 4.22
C CYS A 34 8.70 -4.23 4.00
N CYS A 35 9.93 -3.83 4.23
CA CYS A 35 10.42 -2.47 4.07
C CYS A 35 11.54 -2.45 3.05
N THR A 36 11.55 -1.45 2.17
CA THR A 36 12.66 -1.23 1.23
C THR A 36 13.83 -0.51 1.91
N ASP A 37 14.97 -0.50 1.24
CA ASP A 37 16.17 0.26 1.61
C ASP A 37 15.91 1.76 1.84
N THR A 38 14.87 2.33 1.27
CA THR A 38 14.50 3.74 1.43
C THR A 38 13.27 3.95 2.33
N GLY A 39 12.82 2.88 2.99
CA GLY A 39 11.80 2.92 4.04
C GLY A 39 10.36 2.80 3.58
N GLU A 40 10.09 2.59 2.27
CA GLU A 40 8.73 2.30 1.83
C GLU A 40 8.27 0.93 2.33
N LYS A 41 6.99 0.81 2.59
CA LYS A 41 6.34 -0.40 3.06
C LYS A 41 5.69 -1.15 1.90
N ILE A 42 5.85 -2.46 1.89
CA ILE A 42 5.24 -3.33 0.89
C ILE A 42 4.46 -4.42 1.63
N ILE A 43 3.17 -4.49 1.34
CA ILE A 43 2.27 -5.55 1.80
C ILE A 43 1.99 -6.45 0.59
N VAL A 44 2.17 -7.75 0.76
CA VAL A 44 1.78 -8.73 -0.25
C VAL A 44 0.75 -9.66 0.35
N GLU A 45 -0.35 -9.85 -0.36
CA GLU A 45 -1.48 -10.70 0.05
C GLU A 45 -1.85 -11.66 -1.07
N MET A 46 -2.17 -12.89 -0.71
CA MET A 46 -2.67 -13.90 -1.64
C MET A 46 -4.13 -14.22 -1.34
N GLN A 47 -5.02 -13.97 -2.30
CA GLN A 47 -6.45 -14.17 -2.15
C GLN A 47 -6.95 -15.27 -3.09
N ASN A 48 -7.17 -16.45 -2.55
CA ASN A 48 -7.58 -17.61 -3.35
C ASN A 48 -9.07 -17.62 -3.67
N LYS A 49 -9.90 -16.95 -2.87
CA LYS A 49 -11.36 -16.88 -3.05
C LYS A 49 -11.84 -15.46 -3.00
N SER A 50 -12.82 -15.12 -3.83
CA SER A 50 -13.52 -13.85 -3.73
C SER A 50 -14.12 -13.70 -2.34
N GLN A 51 -13.86 -12.56 -1.71
CA GLN A 51 -14.38 -12.20 -0.40
C GLN A 51 -15.25 -10.97 -0.51
N LEU A 52 -16.37 -11.00 0.18
CA LEU A 52 -17.16 -9.82 0.40
C LEU A 52 -16.28 -8.76 1.09
N HIS A 53 -16.38 -7.50 0.69
CA HIS A 53 -15.60 -6.39 1.26
C HIS A 53 -14.06 -6.50 1.05
N PHE A 54 -13.63 -7.16 -0.02
CA PHE A 54 -12.20 -7.23 -0.33
C PHE A 54 -11.56 -5.84 -0.50
N LYS A 55 -12.24 -4.92 -1.18
CA LYS A 55 -11.73 -3.55 -1.44
C LYS A 55 -11.54 -2.77 -0.15
N GLU A 56 -12.52 -2.84 0.73
CA GLU A 56 -12.52 -2.18 2.03
C GLU A 56 -11.41 -2.76 2.92
N ARG A 57 -11.24 -4.08 2.88
CA ARG A 57 -10.16 -4.74 3.62
C ARG A 57 -8.78 -4.36 3.10
N ALA A 58 -8.57 -4.33 1.80
CA ALA A 58 -7.33 -3.88 1.20
C ALA A 58 -7.00 -2.42 1.60
N LEU A 59 -8.01 -1.54 1.54
CA LEU A 59 -7.86 -0.15 1.97
C LEU A 59 -7.52 -0.06 3.46
N TYR A 60 -8.19 -0.84 4.31
CA TYR A 60 -7.93 -0.88 5.75
C TYR A 60 -6.50 -1.31 6.05
N TYR A 61 -5.99 -2.34 5.38
CA TYR A 61 -4.62 -2.84 5.53
C TYR A 61 -3.58 -1.76 5.17
N LEU A 62 -3.76 -1.10 4.04
CA LEU A 62 -2.87 -0.03 3.59
C LEU A 62 -2.93 1.18 4.51
N SER A 63 -4.12 1.56 4.97
CA SER A 63 -4.32 2.67 5.91
C SER A 63 -3.62 2.40 7.24
N ASN A 64 -3.73 1.18 7.76
CA ASN A 64 -3.03 0.81 9.00
C ASN A 64 -1.51 0.94 8.87
N ALA A 65 -0.92 0.48 7.77
CA ALA A 65 0.51 0.64 7.51
C ALA A 65 0.94 2.11 7.30
N ILE A 66 0.01 3.00 6.94
CA ILE A 66 0.24 4.44 6.92
C ILE A 66 0.22 5.00 8.34
N VAL A 67 -0.81 4.66 9.12
CA VAL A 67 -1.00 5.15 10.50
C VAL A 67 0.16 4.74 11.39
N GLN A 68 0.66 3.52 11.25
CA GLN A 68 1.81 3.02 12.02
C GLN A 68 3.13 3.77 11.77
N GLN A 69 3.20 4.62 10.77
CA GLN A 69 4.35 5.50 10.55
C GLN A 69 4.24 6.81 11.34
N GLY A 70 3.16 6.99 12.09
CA GLY A 70 2.95 8.17 12.93
C GLY A 70 3.94 8.22 14.07
N GLU A 71 4.55 9.38 14.30
CA GLU A 71 5.43 9.65 15.42
C GLU A 71 4.73 10.54 16.44
N LYS A 72 5.01 10.31 17.73
CA LYS A 72 4.49 11.16 18.81
C LYS A 72 5.29 12.46 18.88
N GLY A 73 4.61 13.57 19.06
CA GLY A 73 5.22 14.87 19.31
C GLY A 73 4.83 15.95 18.31
N ASN A 74 4.98 17.21 18.73
CA ASN A 74 4.57 18.38 17.94
C ASN A 74 5.51 18.69 16.76
N GLU A 75 6.66 18.06 16.69
CA GLU A 75 7.66 18.29 15.64
C GLU A 75 7.53 17.34 14.46
N TRP A 76 6.63 16.36 14.54
CA TRP A 76 6.40 15.44 13.44
C TRP A 76 5.84 16.16 12.21
N ARG A 77 6.57 16.09 11.13
CA ARG A 77 6.24 16.78 9.86
C ARG A 77 5.53 15.90 8.85
N PHE A 78 4.83 14.84 9.29
CA PHE A 78 4.12 13.89 8.42
C PHE A 78 5.00 13.30 7.31
N ASN A 79 6.24 12.95 7.64
CA ASN A 79 7.16 12.34 6.69
C ASN A 79 6.82 10.86 6.43
N ILE A 80 5.63 10.64 5.89
CA ILE A 80 5.09 9.31 5.61
C ILE A 80 5.73 8.75 4.34
N LYS A 81 6.33 7.58 4.43
CA LYS A 81 6.85 6.83 3.29
C LYS A 81 5.71 6.18 2.51
N ALA A 82 5.96 5.88 1.25
CA ALA A 82 4.97 5.20 0.43
C ALA A 82 4.63 3.81 0.99
N VAL A 83 3.37 3.42 0.86
CA VAL A 83 2.88 2.07 1.15
C VAL A 83 2.35 1.48 -0.15
N TYR A 84 2.81 0.28 -0.48
CA TYR A 84 2.39 -0.47 -1.66
C TYR A 84 1.67 -1.73 -1.20
N GLY A 85 0.47 -1.98 -1.74
CA GLY A 85 -0.23 -3.26 -1.62
C GLY A 85 -0.13 -4.04 -2.92
N VAL A 86 0.24 -5.30 -2.84
CA VAL A 86 0.26 -6.23 -3.95
C VAL A 86 -0.67 -7.38 -3.60
N PHE A 87 -1.79 -7.47 -4.30
CA PHE A 87 -2.81 -8.47 -4.04
C PHE A 87 -2.85 -9.45 -5.23
N PHE A 88 -2.43 -10.69 -5.00
CA PHE A 88 -2.58 -11.77 -5.95
C PHE A 88 -3.95 -12.41 -5.78
N MET A 89 -4.78 -12.35 -6.80
CA MET A 89 -6.15 -12.83 -6.74
C MET A 89 -6.37 -13.98 -7.72
N ASN A 90 -7.01 -15.04 -7.26
CA ASN A 90 -7.47 -16.14 -8.10
C ASN A 90 -8.96 -15.96 -8.49
N PHE A 91 -9.38 -14.72 -8.71
CA PHE A 91 -10.72 -14.35 -9.14
C PHE A 91 -10.70 -13.01 -9.90
N LEU A 92 -11.76 -12.75 -10.64
CA LEU A 92 -11.87 -11.49 -11.39
C LEU A 92 -12.18 -10.32 -10.46
N PHE A 93 -11.45 -9.22 -10.65
CA PHE A 93 -11.69 -7.96 -9.96
C PHE A 93 -12.57 -7.06 -10.83
N GLY A 94 -13.85 -6.96 -10.46
CA GLY A 94 -14.85 -6.26 -11.25
C GLY A 94 -15.26 -7.03 -12.50
N ASN A 95 -15.73 -6.33 -13.52
CA ASN A 95 -16.29 -6.91 -14.74
C ASN A 95 -15.30 -7.00 -15.92
N THR A 96 -14.02 -6.77 -15.66
CA THR A 96 -13.00 -6.74 -16.71
C THR A 96 -11.97 -7.85 -16.53
N VAL A 97 -11.68 -8.57 -17.61
CA VAL A 97 -10.59 -9.55 -17.67
C VAL A 97 -9.28 -8.79 -17.86
N LYS A 98 -8.74 -8.24 -16.77
CA LYS A 98 -7.41 -7.61 -16.77
C LYS A 98 -6.47 -8.45 -15.94
N LEU A 99 -5.28 -8.71 -16.47
CA LEU A 99 -4.22 -9.40 -15.73
C LEU A 99 -3.73 -8.56 -14.53
N ARG A 100 -3.83 -7.24 -14.63
CA ARG A 100 -3.37 -6.30 -13.60
C ARG A 100 -4.28 -5.08 -13.56
N THR A 101 -4.60 -4.66 -12.34
CA THR A 101 -5.30 -3.40 -12.06
C THR A 101 -4.46 -2.58 -11.09
N ASP A 102 -4.14 -1.35 -11.45
CA ASP A 102 -3.48 -0.40 -10.56
C ASP A 102 -4.54 0.55 -9.98
N VAL A 103 -4.58 0.67 -8.65
CA VAL A 103 -5.45 1.62 -7.94
C VAL A 103 -4.58 2.70 -7.30
N ILE A 104 -4.98 3.95 -7.47
CA ILE A 104 -4.23 5.12 -7.01
C ILE A 104 -5.16 6.12 -6.33
N PHE A 105 -4.61 6.93 -5.41
CA PHE A 105 -5.28 8.12 -4.93
C PHE A 105 -5.01 9.28 -5.90
N ALA A 106 -6.06 9.83 -6.47
CA ALA A 106 -5.97 10.91 -7.44
C ALA A 106 -7.14 11.89 -7.28
N ASP A 107 -6.93 13.09 -7.75
CA ASP A 107 -8.02 14.04 -7.95
C ASP A 107 -8.99 13.46 -8.97
N ARG A 108 -10.29 13.55 -8.65
CA ARG A 108 -11.33 12.94 -9.46
C ARG A 108 -11.49 13.59 -10.84
N ASP A 109 -11.32 14.90 -10.87
CA ASP A 109 -11.64 15.70 -12.06
C ASP A 109 -10.42 15.85 -12.97
N THR A 110 -9.24 16.00 -12.39
CA THR A 110 -7.99 16.20 -13.13
C THR A 110 -7.20 14.91 -13.37
N GLY A 111 -7.44 13.87 -12.58
CA GLY A 111 -6.65 12.65 -12.57
C GLY A 111 -5.24 12.82 -11.95
N GLU A 112 -4.95 13.97 -11.40
CA GLU A 112 -3.65 14.22 -10.75
C GLU A 112 -3.52 13.42 -9.46
N LEU A 113 -2.33 12.90 -9.21
CA LEU A 113 -2.05 12.13 -7.99
C LEU A 113 -2.13 13.02 -6.77
N PHE A 114 -2.87 12.56 -5.75
CA PHE A 114 -3.04 13.27 -4.47
C PHE A 114 -1.78 13.23 -3.59
N THR A 115 -0.58 13.46 -4.13
CA THR A 115 0.63 13.51 -3.30
C THR A 115 1.68 14.43 -3.91
N ASP A 116 1.87 15.54 -3.27
CA ASP A 116 2.73 16.65 -3.69
C ASP A 116 4.24 16.33 -3.69
N ARG A 117 4.70 15.34 -2.94
CA ARG A 117 6.13 15.08 -2.76
C ARG A 117 6.83 14.46 -3.97
N MET A 118 6.10 14.02 -4.98
CA MET A 118 6.66 13.36 -6.17
C MET A 118 6.80 14.26 -7.40
N GLN A 119 6.33 15.50 -7.35
CA GLN A 119 6.41 16.42 -8.49
C GLN A 119 7.81 17.04 -8.70
N ARG A 120 8.70 17.03 -7.72
CA ARG A 120 10.02 17.69 -7.83
C ARG A 120 11.08 16.91 -8.61
N LYS A 121 10.87 15.66 -8.92
CA LYS A 121 11.69 14.96 -9.92
C LYS A 121 10.76 14.23 -10.87
N ARG A 122 10.61 14.75 -12.06
CA ARG A 122 9.85 14.21 -13.19
C ARG A 122 10.27 12.77 -13.53
N LYS A 123 9.93 11.82 -12.69
CA LYS A 123 9.75 10.42 -13.01
C LYS A 123 8.67 9.90 -12.06
N VAL A 124 7.48 9.84 -12.59
CA VAL A 124 6.23 9.49 -11.92
C VAL A 124 6.37 8.15 -11.22
N LEU A 125 6.63 8.15 -9.93
CA LEU A 125 6.30 7.01 -9.08
C LEU A 125 4.79 7.07 -8.80
N LYS A 126 4.02 6.46 -9.66
CA LYS A 126 2.60 6.23 -9.39
C LYS A 126 2.53 5.37 -8.13
N LYS A 127 1.96 5.89 -7.04
CA LYS A 127 1.60 5.06 -5.90
C LYS A 127 0.57 4.05 -6.40
N ARG A 128 0.98 2.81 -6.54
CA ARG A 128 0.15 1.75 -7.12
C ARG A 128 -0.23 0.78 -6.03
N VAL A 129 -1.51 0.63 -5.83
CA VAL A 129 -2.07 -0.59 -5.28
C VAL A 129 -2.22 -1.52 -6.47
N CYS A 130 -1.40 -2.56 -6.57
CA CYS A 130 -1.59 -3.61 -7.56
C CYS A 130 -2.62 -4.57 -6.98
N LEU A 131 -3.80 -4.59 -7.54
CA LEU A 131 -4.85 -5.56 -7.26
C LEU A 131 -4.84 -6.63 -8.34
#